data_6eac194bcaa85d26e658faba5fb8e875
#
_entry.id   6eac194bcaa85d26e658faba5fb8e875
#
_cell.length_a   1.000
_cell.length_b   1.000
_cell.length_c   1.000
_cell.angle_alpha   90.00
_cell.angle_beta   90.00
_cell.angle_gamma   90.00
#
_symmetry.space_group_name_H-M   'P 1'
#
loop_
_entity.id
_entity.type
_entity.pdbx_description
1 polymer ?
#
loop_
_entity_poly.entity_id
_entity_poly.type
_entity_poly.pdbx_seq_one_letter_code
_entity_poly.pdbx_strand_id
1 'polypeptide(L)'
;MRTATPYYQKISRATVKKDCTTSYEIEKKKVMESLKDVNRVSVTTDLWKSDQKVSYMIVTCHYVDSSWNLQKRNLSFLDIPPPHNGVSICDVLNKCLVKWRIENKIWSIIVDNASYNDVAVRMLKDNVSYKNNFPLAGKLFHVRCCAHILNLLVQDGLSEIQDIIFNVHESVKHIPASETHVNIFSEISNQLKQSSKKLVLDCCTRWNATFCMLSTALEFKDVFPRYAARDATYTFLPSEEDWKKVSVVCSFFEEFNEITHLILGSEYPTSNLFLTELYTIKKLLNEASADEGSFIVEMINKMKTKFDKYWCDNNLLISIVAVLDPRNKMKLIEWCFPEIYSVGDAIEHISMVCETLHILYNEYVEAHKTSVDSSNVQSETQRESSIGRSNLNGRGRVFDAMYLYGKGKARD
;
A
#
# COMPACT_ATOMS: atom_id res chain seq x y z
N MET A 1 23.45 -16.92 28.65
CA MET A 1 24.03 -15.86 27.80
C MET A 1 25.55 -15.72 27.94
N ARG A 2 26.15 -15.68 29.14
CA ARG A 2 27.64 -15.58 29.27
C ARG A 2 28.41 -16.74 28.62
N THR A 3 27.83 -17.93 28.55
CA THR A 3 28.44 -19.11 27.90
C THR A 3 28.49 -18.99 26.38
N ALA A 4 27.54 -18.28 25.77
CA ALA A 4 27.48 -18.06 24.32
C ALA A 4 28.24 -16.79 23.88
N THR A 5 28.44 -15.83 24.81
CA THR A 5 29.11 -14.56 24.52
C THR A 5 29.95 -14.15 25.74
N PRO A 6 31.24 -14.59 25.83
CA PRO A 6 32.12 -14.38 27.00
C PRO A 6 32.28 -12.91 27.41
N TYR A 7 32.20 -12.00 26.46
CA TYR A 7 32.32 -10.54 26.67
C TYR A 7 31.00 -9.84 26.99
N TYR A 8 29.87 -10.59 27.13
CA TYR A 8 28.60 -9.98 27.46
C TYR A 8 28.61 -9.30 28.81
N GLN A 9 28.43 -7.99 28.82
CA GLN A 9 28.20 -7.18 30.04
C GLN A 9 26.70 -6.93 30.18
N LYS A 10 26.18 -7.22 31.37
CA LYS A 10 24.75 -6.96 31.68
C LYS A 10 24.52 -5.45 31.76
N ILE A 11 23.81 -4.91 30.78
CA ILE A 11 23.41 -3.50 30.77
C ILE A 11 22.14 -3.33 31.60
N SER A 12 22.07 -2.25 32.39
CA SER A 12 20.91 -1.94 33.22
C SER A 12 19.74 -1.47 32.35
N ARG A 13 18.50 -1.70 32.80
CA ARG A 13 17.28 -1.18 32.12
C ARG A 13 17.31 0.34 31.96
N ALA A 14 17.85 1.05 32.97
CA ALA A 14 17.99 2.51 32.93
C ALA A 14 18.97 2.97 31.84
N THR A 15 20.11 2.28 31.70
CA THR A 15 21.08 2.55 30.62
C THR A 15 20.46 2.33 29.25
N VAL A 16 19.81 1.17 29.01
CA VAL A 16 19.15 0.89 27.75
C VAL A 16 18.09 1.95 27.40
N LYS A 17 17.27 2.35 28.40
CA LYS A 17 16.26 3.40 28.21
C LYS A 17 16.91 4.73 27.80
N LYS A 18 17.99 5.12 28.47
CA LYS A 18 18.73 6.35 28.17
C LYS A 18 19.31 6.32 26.75
N ASP A 19 19.96 5.20 26.38
CA ASP A 19 20.58 5.04 25.06
C ASP A 19 19.53 5.09 23.94
N CYS A 20 18.40 4.40 24.10
CA CYS A 20 17.28 4.46 23.15
C CYS A 20 16.74 5.89 23.01
N THR A 21 16.55 6.62 24.13
CA THR A 21 16.05 8.00 24.10
C THR A 21 17.06 8.92 23.42
N THR A 22 18.35 8.79 23.71
CA THR A 22 19.41 9.59 23.10
C THR A 22 19.50 9.34 21.59
N SER A 23 19.49 8.06 21.18
CA SER A 23 19.49 7.68 19.76
C SER A 23 18.26 8.22 19.03
N TYR A 24 17.07 8.13 19.63
CA TYR A 24 15.85 8.70 19.07
C TYR A 24 15.97 10.23 18.84
N GLU A 25 16.47 10.98 19.81
CA GLU A 25 16.59 12.45 19.66
C GLU A 25 17.63 12.83 18.59
N ILE A 26 18.69 12.06 18.45
CA ILE A 26 19.70 12.25 17.38
C ILE A 26 19.07 12.01 16.01
N GLU A 27 18.42 10.86 15.82
CA GLU A 27 17.79 10.52 14.53
C GLU A 27 16.64 11.46 14.18
N LYS A 28 15.82 11.84 15.16
CA LYS A 28 14.78 12.84 14.99
C LYS A 28 15.33 14.16 14.46
N LYS A 29 16.43 14.66 15.02
CA LYS A 29 17.08 15.89 14.53
C LYS A 29 17.54 15.74 13.08
N LYS A 30 18.15 14.62 12.70
CA LYS A 30 18.58 14.35 11.32
C LYS A 30 17.39 14.37 10.34
N VAL A 31 16.29 13.69 10.71
CA VAL A 31 15.08 13.67 9.87
C VAL A 31 14.46 15.06 9.77
N MET A 32 14.37 15.81 10.87
CA MET A 32 13.87 17.19 10.84
C MET A 32 14.73 18.10 9.96
N GLU A 33 16.06 17.92 9.98
CA GLU A 33 16.95 18.66 9.09
C GLU A 33 16.72 18.31 7.63
N SER A 34 16.63 17.02 7.29
CA SER A 34 16.36 16.60 5.91
C SER A 34 15.00 17.09 5.39
N LEU A 35 14.01 17.29 6.26
CA LEU A 35 12.70 17.79 5.89
C LEU A 35 12.66 19.32 5.65
N LYS A 36 13.71 20.09 6.05
CA LYS A 36 13.70 21.55 5.86
C LYS A 36 13.67 21.95 4.38
N ASP A 37 14.48 21.25 3.57
CA ASP A 37 14.66 21.56 2.16
C ASP A 37 13.62 20.88 1.25
N VAL A 38 12.74 20.09 1.84
CA VAL A 38 11.66 19.39 1.11
C VAL A 38 10.45 20.32 0.99
N ASN A 39 9.95 20.49 -0.22
CA ASN A 39 8.78 21.34 -0.49
C ASN A 39 7.45 20.59 -0.28
N ARG A 40 7.40 19.29 -0.57
CA ARG A 40 6.18 18.48 -0.53
C ARG A 40 6.45 17.14 0.12
N VAL A 41 5.54 16.72 0.97
CA VAL A 41 5.56 15.40 1.62
C VAL A 41 4.23 14.71 1.46
N SER A 42 4.27 13.39 1.30
CA SER A 42 3.10 12.51 1.40
C SER A 42 3.17 11.75 2.71
N VAL A 43 2.04 11.53 3.35
CA VAL A 43 1.95 10.82 4.63
C VAL A 43 1.12 9.56 4.46
N THR A 44 1.59 8.46 5.03
CA THR A 44 0.79 7.24 5.20
C THR A 44 0.56 7.00 6.68
N THR A 45 -0.64 6.56 7.02
CA THR A 45 -0.96 6.15 8.40
C THR A 45 -1.58 4.76 8.40
N ASP A 46 -1.31 4.02 9.47
CA ASP A 46 -1.93 2.74 9.75
C ASP A 46 -2.34 2.73 11.23
N LEU A 47 -3.57 2.26 11.49
CA LEU A 47 -4.14 2.15 12.82
C LEU A 47 -4.37 0.69 13.15
N TRP A 48 -3.91 0.26 14.31
CA TRP A 48 -4.20 -1.08 14.80
C TRP A 48 -4.42 -1.11 16.30
N LYS A 49 -5.06 -2.17 16.74
CA LYS A 49 -5.31 -2.43 18.15
C LYS A 49 -4.43 -3.57 18.62
N SER A 50 -3.71 -3.34 19.72
CA SER A 50 -2.91 -4.38 20.37
C SER A 50 -3.79 -5.41 21.11
N ASP A 51 -3.20 -6.54 21.48
CA ASP A 51 -3.87 -7.55 22.32
C ASP A 51 -4.35 -6.98 23.67
N GLN A 52 -3.67 -5.95 24.16
CA GLN A 52 -4.04 -5.19 25.37
C GLN A 52 -5.17 -4.18 25.13
N LYS A 53 -5.80 -4.20 23.94
CA LYS A 53 -6.88 -3.31 23.52
C LYS A 53 -6.50 -1.81 23.46
N VAL A 54 -5.23 -1.50 23.39
CA VAL A 54 -4.72 -0.14 23.14
C VAL A 54 -4.63 0.09 21.64
N SER A 55 -5.14 1.23 21.16
CA SER A 55 -5.09 1.60 19.75
C SER A 55 -3.87 2.47 19.47
N TYR A 56 -3.12 2.08 18.46
CA TYR A 56 -1.91 2.78 18.02
C TYR A 56 -2.05 3.26 16.59
N MET A 57 -1.36 4.34 16.29
CA MET A 57 -1.20 4.86 14.94
C MET A 57 0.28 5.08 14.64
N ILE A 58 0.74 4.57 13.49
CA ILE A 58 2.03 4.95 12.92
C ILE A 58 1.80 6.05 11.88
N VAL A 59 2.68 7.04 11.86
CA VAL A 59 2.72 8.10 10.85
C VAL A 59 4.04 7.99 10.12
N THR A 60 3.98 7.68 8.82
CA THR A 60 5.15 7.56 7.95
C THR A 60 5.13 8.67 6.91
N CYS A 61 6.25 9.36 6.74
CA CYS A 61 6.44 10.40 5.75
C CYS A 61 7.21 9.87 4.55
N HIS A 62 6.77 10.25 3.35
CA HIS A 62 7.41 9.94 2.09
C HIS A 62 7.73 11.25 1.36
N TYR A 63 8.95 11.38 0.87
CA TYR A 63 9.40 12.56 0.13
C TYR A 63 10.58 12.23 -0.79
N VAL A 64 10.80 13.08 -1.78
CA VAL A 64 11.98 12.99 -2.65
C VAL A 64 13.00 13.99 -2.12
N ASP A 65 14.22 13.55 -1.85
CA ASP A 65 15.31 14.40 -1.38
C ASP A 65 15.97 15.20 -2.53
N SER A 66 16.90 16.08 -2.20
CA SER A 66 17.63 16.89 -3.18
C SER A 66 18.47 16.08 -4.17
N SER A 67 18.76 14.83 -3.87
CA SER A 67 19.46 13.88 -4.74
C SER A 67 18.51 13.00 -5.57
N TRP A 68 17.22 13.31 -5.56
CA TRP A 68 16.15 12.57 -6.25
C TRP A 68 15.92 11.15 -5.74
N ASN A 69 16.31 10.86 -4.51
CA ASN A 69 16.01 9.58 -3.88
C ASN A 69 14.67 9.65 -3.12
N LEU A 70 13.84 8.63 -3.31
CA LEU A 70 12.63 8.45 -2.51
C LEU A 70 13.01 8.08 -1.08
N GLN A 71 12.60 8.90 -0.14
CA GLN A 71 12.81 8.69 1.28
C GLN A 71 11.53 8.24 1.97
N LYS A 72 11.65 7.26 2.85
CA LYS A 72 10.58 6.78 3.73
C LYS A 72 11.05 6.88 5.18
N ARG A 73 10.33 7.62 6.02
CA ARG A 73 10.69 7.85 7.43
C ARG A 73 9.48 7.70 8.32
N ASN A 74 9.58 6.80 9.30
CA ASN A 74 8.58 6.71 10.37
C ASN A 74 8.76 7.90 11.30
N LEU A 75 7.79 8.80 11.31
CA LEU A 75 7.84 10.03 12.10
C LEU A 75 7.42 9.80 13.55
N SER A 76 6.33 9.07 13.75
CA SER A 76 5.74 8.93 15.06
C SER A 76 4.99 7.61 15.17
N PHE A 77 5.07 7.03 16.35
CA PHE A 77 4.24 5.96 16.86
C PHE A 77 3.41 6.53 17.98
N LEU A 78 2.11 6.57 17.83
CA LEU A 78 1.21 7.36 18.67
C LEU A 78 0.13 6.47 19.28
N ASP A 79 -0.18 6.74 20.53
CA ASP A 79 -1.36 6.21 21.21
C ASP A 79 -2.58 7.06 20.81
N ILE A 80 -3.68 6.42 20.48
CA ILE A 80 -4.93 7.11 20.15
C ILE A 80 -5.91 6.93 21.31
N PRO A 81 -6.19 8.02 22.04
CA PRO A 81 -7.14 7.94 23.13
C PRO A 81 -8.58 7.72 22.61
N PRO A 82 -9.45 7.03 23.37
CA PRO A 82 -10.87 6.98 23.07
C PRO A 82 -11.53 8.38 23.19
N PRO A 83 -12.61 8.63 22.42
CA PRO A 83 -13.22 7.75 21.44
C PRO A 83 -12.41 7.68 20.13
N HIS A 84 -12.31 6.48 19.54
CA HIS A 84 -11.60 6.29 18.25
C HIS A 84 -12.50 6.73 17.09
N ASN A 85 -12.62 8.04 16.90
CA ASN A 85 -13.42 8.66 15.85
C ASN A 85 -12.55 9.58 14.97
N GLY A 86 -13.13 10.08 13.87
CA GLY A 86 -12.41 10.92 12.93
C GLY A 86 -11.83 12.20 13.55
N VAL A 87 -12.48 12.76 14.55
CA VAL A 87 -12.00 13.99 15.24
C VAL A 87 -10.70 13.68 16.01
N SER A 88 -10.73 12.64 16.85
CA SER A 88 -9.54 12.24 17.63
C SER A 88 -8.34 11.88 16.74
N ILE A 89 -8.60 11.19 15.62
CA ILE A 89 -7.56 10.83 14.64
C ILE A 89 -7.00 12.09 13.97
N CYS A 90 -7.86 13.02 13.55
CA CYS A 90 -7.44 14.29 12.97
C CYS A 90 -6.57 15.09 13.93
N ASP A 91 -6.96 15.20 15.20
CA ASP A 91 -6.21 15.91 16.23
C ASP A 91 -4.81 15.33 16.45
N VAL A 92 -4.72 14.01 16.53
CA VAL A 92 -3.44 13.30 16.72
C VAL A 92 -2.54 13.51 15.49
N LEU A 93 -3.08 13.39 14.28
CA LEU A 93 -2.37 13.67 13.04
C LEU A 93 -1.89 15.11 12.96
N ASN A 94 -2.76 16.08 13.22
CA ASN A 94 -2.40 17.50 13.17
C ASN A 94 -1.29 17.85 14.16
N LYS A 95 -1.37 17.34 15.41
CA LYS A 95 -0.31 17.49 16.42
C LYS A 95 1.01 16.87 15.94
N CYS A 96 0.95 15.73 15.27
CA CYS A 96 2.13 15.08 14.69
C CYS A 96 2.76 15.94 13.60
N LEU A 97 1.97 16.44 12.64
CA LEU A 97 2.48 17.29 11.54
C LEU A 97 3.12 18.57 12.07
N VAL A 98 2.50 19.25 13.03
CA VAL A 98 3.04 20.45 13.69
C VAL A 98 4.35 20.13 14.43
N LYS A 99 4.39 19.04 15.18
CA LYS A 99 5.62 18.60 15.89
C LYS A 99 6.79 18.39 14.95
N TRP A 100 6.53 17.90 13.74
CA TRP A 100 7.54 17.66 12.72
C TRP A 100 7.75 18.86 11.76
N ARG A 101 6.98 19.95 11.92
CA ARG A 101 7.02 21.18 11.10
C ARG A 101 6.80 20.89 9.61
N ILE A 102 5.86 20.01 9.31
CA ILE A 102 5.49 19.64 7.95
C ILE A 102 4.02 19.94 7.61
N GLU A 103 3.27 20.60 8.49
CA GLU A 103 1.86 20.95 8.27
C GLU A 103 1.63 21.84 7.05
N ASN A 104 2.63 22.59 6.64
CA ASN A 104 2.61 23.44 5.43
C ASN A 104 3.26 22.79 4.20
N LYS A 105 3.66 21.53 4.31
CA LYS A 105 4.33 20.78 3.24
C LYS A 105 3.54 19.53 2.82
N ILE A 106 2.49 19.17 3.57
CA ILE A 106 1.69 17.99 3.28
C ILE A 106 0.95 18.17 1.95
N TRP A 107 1.10 17.21 1.05
CA TRP A 107 0.49 17.22 -0.27
C TRP A 107 -0.58 16.14 -0.43
N SER A 108 -0.36 14.96 0.12
CA SER A 108 -1.33 13.87 0.13
C SER A 108 -1.23 13.03 1.39
N ILE A 109 -2.31 12.35 1.71
CA ILE A 109 -2.39 11.37 2.79
C ILE A 109 -3.00 10.08 2.30
N ILE A 110 -2.38 8.96 2.67
CA ILE A 110 -2.88 7.61 2.40
C ILE A 110 -3.33 6.99 3.71
N VAL A 111 -4.57 6.54 3.75
CA VAL A 111 -5.18 5.87 4.90
C VAL A 111 -5.94 4.62 4.45
N ASP A 112 -6.29 3.73 5.36
CA ASP A 112 -7.21 2.64 5.08
C ASP A 112 -8.65 3.15 4.82
N ASN A 113 -9.54 2.27 4.39
CA ASN A 113 -10.91 2.63 3.97
C ASN A 113 -11.94 2.59 5.12
N ALA A 114 -11.49 2.71 6.38
CA ALA A 114 -12.42 2.82 7.50
C ALA A 114 -13.15 4.17 7.47
N SER A 115 -14.45 4.16 7.75
CA SER A 115 -15.30 5.35 7.64
C SER A 115 -14.87 6.52 8.53
N TYR A 116 -14.25 6.26 9.67
CA TYR A 116 -13.71 7.30 10.55
C TYR A 116 -12.50 8.02 9.92
N ASN A 117 -11.75 7.35 9.03
CA ASN A 117 -10.64 7.96 8.31
C ASN A 117 -11.11 8.98 7.27
N ASP A 118 -12.24 8.75 6.60
CA ASP A 118 -12.80 9.72 5.66
C ASP A 118 -13.11 11.05 6.38
N VAL A 119 -13.65 10.98 7.59
CA VAL A 119 -13.92 12.16 8.43
C VAL A 119 -12.61 12.83 8.85
N ALA A 120 -11.64 12.05 9.35
CA ALA A 120 -10.35 12.57 9.80
C ALA A 120 -9.58 13.28 8.67
N VAL A 121 -9.54 12.68 7.48
CA VAL A 121 -8.82 13.24 6.33
C VAL A 121 -9.50 14.51 5.81
N ARG A 122 -10.84 14.55 5.76
CA ARG A 122 -11.57 15.76 5.38
C ARG A 122 -11.27 16.91 6.35
N MET A 123 -11.37 16.68 7.65
CA MET A 123 -11.04 17.69 8.67
C MET A 123 -9.57 18.12 8.60
N LEU A 124 -8.65 17.18 8.40
CA LEU A 124 -7.24 17.49 8.25
C LEU A 124 -7.00 18.37 7.00
N LYS A 125 -7.61 18.03 5.87
CA LYS A 125 -7.55 18.83 4.65
C LYS A 125 -8.01 20.26 4.91
N ASP A 126 -9.17 20.43 5.59
CA ASP A 126 -9.68 21.76 5.92
C ASP A 126 -8.72 22.53 6.83
N ASN A 127 -8.12 21.86 7.83
CA ASN A 127 -7.16 22.47 8.76
C ASN A 127 -5.87 22.94 8.08
N VAL A 128 -5.40 22.26 7.04
CA VAL A 128 -4.14 22.59 6.37
C VAL A 128 -4.32 23.40 5.08
N SER A 129 -5.53 23.47 4.52
CA SER A 129 -5.78 24.13 3.23
C SER A 129 -5.51 25.64 3.24
N TYR A 130 -5.68 26.33 4.37
CA TYR A 130 -5.35 27.75 4.48
C TYR A 130 -3.83 28.04 4.47
N LYS A 131 -3.00 27.01 4.74
CA LYS A 131 -1.52 27.08 4.68
C LYS A 131 -0.96 26.51 3.38
N ASN A 132 -1.74 25.69 2.68
CA ASN A 132 -1.32 24.97 1.48
C ASN A 132 -2.23 25.33 0.32
N ASN A 133 -1.65 25.73 -0.79
CA ASN A 133 -2.38 25.88 -2.03
C ASN A 133 -2.44 24.53 -2.72
N PHE A 134 -3.51 23.77 -2.47
CA PHE A 134 -3.69 22.46 -3.08
C PHE A 134 -4.14 22.59 -4.53
N PRO A 135 -3.43 21.96 -5.49
CA PRO A 135 -3.90 21.90 -6.87
C PRO A 135 -5.26 21.18 -6.92
N LEU A 136 -6.11 21.57 -7.89
CA LEU A 136 -7.43 20.98 -8.10
C LEU A 136 -8.32 21.02 -6.84
N ALA A 137 -8.21 22.09 -6.03
CA ALA A 137 -8.92 22.19 -4.75
C ALA A 137 -8.72 20.97 -3.83
N GLY A 138 -7.54 20.34 -3.91
CA GLY A 138 -7.15 19.20 -3.10
C GLY A 138 -7.87 17.88 -3.45
N LYS A 139 -8.27 17.67 -4.70
CA LYS A 139 -8.80 16.38 -5.17
C LYS A 139 -7.80 15.23 -5.05
N LEU A 140 -6.49 15.54 -5.06
CA LEU A 140 -5.41 14.57 -4.92
C LEU A 140 -4.90 14.41 -3.48
N PHE A 141 -5.52 15.10 -2.51
CA PHE A 141 -5.05 15.07 -1.11
C PHE A 141 -5.29 13.73 -0.43
N HIS A 142 -6.49 13.16 -0.59
CA HIS A 142 -6.85 11.87 -0.02
C HIS A 142 -6.61 10.74 -1.01
N VAL A 143 -5.78 9.78 -0.62
CA VAL A 143 -5.53 8.56 -1.38
C VAL A 143 -5.93 7.36 -0.53
N ARG A 144 -6.81 6.52 -1.06
CA ARG A 144 -7.21 5.28 -0.39
C ARG A 144 -6.12 4.22 -0.51
N CYS A 145 -5.90 3.45 0.53
CA CYS A 145 -4.91 2.38 0.53
C CYS A 145 -5.32 1.26 -0.45
N CYS A 146 -4.58 1.11 -1.54
CA CYS A 146 -4.85 0.12 -2.57
C CYS A 146 -4.78 -1.32 -2.03
N ALA A 147 -3.79 -1.63 -1.19
CA ALA A 147 -3.68 -2.94 -0.57
C ALA A 147 -4.88 -3.26 0.35
N HIS A 148 -5.42 -2.24 1.03
CA HIS A 148 -6.63 -2.43 1.83
C HIS A 148 -7.87 -2.65 0.96
N ILE A 149 -7.99 -1.97 -0.19
CA ILE A 149 -9.07 -2.22 -1.16
C ILE A 149 -9.03 -3.66 -1.65
N LEU A 150 -7.84 -4.16 -2.04
CA LEU A 150 -7.67 -5.57 -2.43
C LEU A 150 -8.05 -6.52 -1.30
N ASN A 151 -7.63 -6.22 -0.06
CA ASN A 151 -8.02 -7.03 1.09
C ASN A 151 -9.54 -7.10 1.26
N LEU A 152 -10.24 -5.98 1.15
CA LEU A 152 -11.70 -5.94 1.25
C LEU A 152 -12.38 -6.70 0.10
N LEU A 153 -11.85 -6.56 -1.11
CA LEU A 153 -12.34 -7.25 -2.30
C LEU A 153 -12.29 -8.77 -2.14
N VAL A 154 -11.11 -9.28 -1.75
CA VAL A 154 -10.89 -10.72 -1.61
C VAL A 154 -11.61 -11.29 -0.38
N GLN A 155 -11.67 -10.55 0.73
CA GLN A 155 -12.43 -10.98 1.92
C GLN A 155 -13.92 -11.14 1.63
N ASP A 156 -14.52 -10.23 0.82
CA ASP A 156 -15.92 -10.38 0.40
C ASP A 156 -16.11 -11.66 -0.44
N GLY A 157 -15.15 -11.97 -1.33
CA GLY A 157 -15.17 -13.22 -2.09
C GLY A 157 -15.03 -14.46 -1.22
N LEU A 158 -14.03 -14.47 -0.32
CA LEU A 158 -13.77 -15.58 0.59
C LEU A 158 -14.93 -15.87 1.56
N SER A 159 -15.84 -14.89 1.77
CA SER A 159 -17.02 -15.08 2.61
C SER A 159 -17.92 -16.22 2.12
N GLU A 160 -17.86 -16.61 0.83
CA GLU A 160 -18.64 -17.72 0.25
C GLU A 160 -18.17 -19.11 0.68
N ILE A 161 -16.93 -19.23 1.15
CA ILE A 161 -16.35 -20.48 1.63
C ILE A 161 -15.88 -20.38 3.08
N GLN A 162 -16.49 -19.53 3.88
CA GLN A 162 -16.03 -19.23 5.25
C GLN A 162 -16.03 -20.47 6.16
N ASP A 163 -17.02 -21.34 6.03
CA ASP A 163 -17.09 -22.60 6.81
C ASP A 163 -15.93 -23.53 6.45
N ILE A 164 -15.56 -23.58 5.17
CA ILE A 164 -14.42 -24.37 4.71
C ILE A 164 -13.11 -23.78 5.25
N ILE A 165 -12.96 -22.44 5.16
CA ILE A 165 -11.81 -21.74 5.73
C ILE A 165 -11.70 -22.04 7.23
N PHE A 166 -12.79 -22.00 7.96
CA PHE A 166 -12.83 -22.32 9.39
C PHE A 166 -12.34 -23.76 9.66
N ASN A 167 -12.83 -24.75 8.91
CA ASN A 167 -12.42 -26.15 9.07
C ASN A 167 -10.91 -26.32 8.77
N VAL A 168 -10.41 -25.70 7.71
CA VAL A 168 -8.97 -25.73 7.38
C VAL A 168 -8.15 -25.00 8.45
N HIS A 169 -8.61 -23.84 8.94
CA HIS A 169 -7.95 -23.10 10.01
C HIS A 169 -7.80 -23.96 11.28
N GLU A 170 -8.90 -24.53 11.77
CA GLU A 170 -8.87 -25.37 12.97
C GLU A 170 -8.04 -26.64 12.75
N SER A 171 -8.03 -27.21 11.54
CA SER A 171 -7.14 -28.33 11.17
C SER A 171 -5.67 -27.94 11.26
N VAL A 172 -5.30 -26.82 10.65
CA VAL A 172 -3.91 -26.31 10.69
C VAL A 172 -3.48 -25.93 12.10
N LYS A 173 -4.38 -25.40 12.91
CA LYS A 173 -4.14 -25.02 14.30
C LYS A 173 -4.01 -26.23 15.24
N HIS A 174 -4.75 -27.31 14.96
CA HIS A 174 -4.75 -28.53 15.77
C HIS A 174 -3.40 -29.25 15.75
N ILE A 175 -2.75 -29.31 14.60
CA ILE A 175 -1.51 -30.07 14.42
C ILE A 175 -0.36 -29.56 15.29
N PRO A 176 0.00 -28.26 15.34
CA PRO A 176 1.08 -27.76 16.17
C PRO A 176 0.72 -27.66 17.67
N ALA A 177 -0.51 -28.00 18.06
CA ALA A 177 -0.95 -27.93 19.46
C ALA A 177 -0.20 -28.91 20.38
N SER A 178 0.33 -30.03 19.84
CA SER A 178 1.15 -30.96 20.59
C SER A 178 2.24 -31.61 19.73
N GLU A 179 3.34 -32.00 20.37
CA GLU A 179 4.44 -32.71 19.71
C GLU A 179 3.97 -34.04 19.12
N THR A 180 3.06 -34.75 19.79
CA THR A 180 2.46 -36.01 19.31
C THR A 180 1.71 -35.79 17.99
N HIS A 181 0.90 -34.74 17.89
CA HIS A 181 0.17 -34.40 16.65
C HIS A 181 1.13 -34.09 15.50
N VAL A 182 2.17 -33.32 15.76
CA VAL A 182 3.22 -32.99 14.77
C VAL A 182 3.90 -34.24 14.26
N ASN A 183 4.25 -35.18 15.19
CA ASN A 183 4.93 -36.41 14.81
C ASN A 183 4.04 -37.34 13.97
N ILE A 184 2.78 -37.53 14.35
CA ILE A 184 1.82 -38.32 13.58
C ILE A 184 1.63 -37.73 12.18
N PHE A 185 1.41 -36.41 12.09
CA PHE A 185 1.22 -35.74 10.81
C PHE A 185 2.46 -35.85 9.90
N SER A 186 3.65 -35.61 10.47
CA SER A 186 4.92 -35.73 9.76
C SER A 186 5.21 -37.13 9.26
N GLU A 187 4.90 -38.17 10.08
CA GLU A 187 5.05 -39.57 9.69
C GLU A 187 4.17 -39.89 8.47
N ILE A 188 2.88 -39.50 8.50
CA ILE A 188 1.95 -39.70 7.38
C ILE A 188 2.41 -38.96 6.14
N SER A 189 2.82 -37.68 6.28
CA SER A 189 3.32 -36.85 5.19
C SER A 189 4.54 -37.49 4.52
N ASN A 190 5.48 -38.01 5.31
CA ASN A 190 6.66 -38.71 4.79
C ASN A 190 6.29 -40.02 4.07
N GLN A 191 5.34 -40.79 4.59
CA GLN A 191 4.85 -42.03 3.94
C GLN A 191 4.22 -41.75 2.58
N LEU A 192 3.51 -40.58 2.46
CA LEU A 192 2.89 -40.14 1.20
C LEU A 192 3.88 -39.40 0.28
N LYS A 193 5.12 -39.21 0.70
CA LYS A 193 6.14 -38.40 -0.03
C LYS A 193 5.63 -37.03 -0.39
N GLN A 194 4.86 -36.42 0.51
CA GLN A 194 4.33 -35.07 0.34
C GLN A 194 5.42 -34.00 0.57
N SER A 195 5.07 -32.76 0.32
CA SER A 195 5.93 -31.58 0.47
C SER A 195 6.62 -31.54 1.85
N SER A 196 7.86 -31.03 1.89
CA SER A 196 8.57 -30.74 3.15
C SER A 196 8.18 -29.40 3.77
N LYS A 197 7.23 -28.68 3.16
CA LYS A 197 6.70 -27.41 3.68
C LYS A 197 6.02 -27.62 5.03
N LYS A 198 5.97 -26.54 5.81
CA LYS A 198 5.22 -26.53 7.07
C LYS A 198 3.85 -25.93 6.82
N LEU A 199 2.84 -26.43 7.51
CA LEU A 199 1.54 -25.79 7.56
C LEU A 199 1.69 -24.39 8.16
N VAL A 200 0.99 -23.42 7.56
CA VAL A 200 1.02 -22.00 7.94
C VAL A 200 -0.37 -21.63 8.44
N LEU A 201 -0.46 -21.14 9.66
CA LEU A 201 -1.71 -20.62 10.20
C LEU A 201 -1.96 -19.22 9.65
N ASP A 202 -3.19 -18.92 9.30
CA ASP A 202 -3.55 -17.60 8.77
C ASP A 202 -3.68 -16.52 9.85
N CYS A 203 -3.82 -15.30 9.36
CA CYS A 203 -4.25 -14.15 10.13
C CYS A 203 -5.57 -13.67 9.49
N CYS A 204 -6.69 -13.90 10.14
CA CYS A 204 -8.04 -13.68 9.59
C CYS A 204 -8.30 -12.25 9.06
N THR A 205 -7.51 -11.26 9.47
CA THR A 205 -7.60 -9.87 8.97
C THR A 205 -6.85 -9.62 7.67
N ARG A 206 -6.05 -10.59 7.20
CA ARG A 206 -5.20 -10.48 6.01
C ARG A 206 -5.48 -11.62 5.06
N TRP A 207 -6.15 -11.34 3.97
CA TRP A 207 -6.55 -12.34 2.98
C TRP A 207 -5.39 -13.18 2.43
N ASN A 208 -4.23 -12.58 2.19
CA ASN A 208 -3.06 -13.29 1.69
C ASN A 208 -2.53 -14.33 2.69
N ALA A 209 -2.70 -14.12 4.00
CA ALA A 209 -2.37 -15.13 5.00
C ALA A 209 -3.35 -16.32 4.90
N THR A 210 -4.65 -16.05 4.70
CA THR A 210 -5.67 -17.09 4.46
C THR A 210 -5.37 -17.84 3.16
N PHE A 211 -5.02 -17.15 2.08
CA PHE A 211 -4.58 -17.78 0.83
C PHE A 211 -3.36 -18.68 1.04
N CYS A 212 -2.32 -18.23 1.73
CA CYS A 212 -1.14 -19.05 2.05
C CYS A 212 -1.49 -20.26 2.90
N MET A 213 -2.41 -20.14 3.85
CA MET A 213 -2.90 -21.27 4.64
C MET A 213 -3.61 -22.28 3.75
N LEU A 214 -4.59 -21.85 2.95
CA LEU A 214 -5.37 -22.74 2.08
C LEU A 214 -4.50 -23.44 1.04
N SER A 215 -3.62 -22.70 0.34
CA SER A 215 -2.73 -23.24 -0.68
C SER A 215 -1.73 -24.26 -0.10
N THR A 216 -1.19 -23.99 1.09
CA THR A 216 -0.29 -24.92 1.77
C THR A 216 -1.06 -26.15 2.28
N ALA A 217 -2.24 -25.97 2.87
CA ALA A 217 -3.05 -27.06 3.35
C ALA A 217 -3.51 -27.99 2.21
N LEU A 218 -3.80 -27.42 1.04
CA LEU A 218 -4.19 -28.18 -0.16
C LEU A 218 -3.10 -29.17 -0.59
N GLU A 219 -1.81 -28.84 -0.41
CA GLU A 219 -0.71 -29.78 -0.68
C GLU A 219 -0.75 -31.01 0.24
N PHE A 220 -1.38 -30.91 1.40
CA PHE A 220 -1.50 -31.98 2.39
C PHE A 220 -2.91 -32.59 2.45
N LYS A 221 -3.79 -32.32 1.47
CA LYS A 221 -5.18 -32.80 1.50
C LYS A 221 -5.31 -34.27 1.75
N ASP A 222 -4.41 -35.13 1.23
CA ASP A 222 -4.41 -36.57 1.38
C ASP A 222 -3.85 -37.05 2.73
N VAL A 223 -3.19 -36.17 3.48
CA VAL A 223 -2.67 -36.45 4.83
C VAL A 223 -3.77 -36.29 5.86
N PHE A 224 -4.64 -35.29 5.76
CA PHE A 224 -5.69 -35.04 6.76
C PHE A 224 -6.66 -36.21 7.00
N PRO A 225 -7.17 -36.94 6.00
CA PRO A 225 -8.02 -38.11 6.24
C PRO A 225 -7.31 -39.24 6.99
N ARG A 226 -6.03 -39.46 6.67
CA ARG A 226 -5.23 -40.50 7.37
C ARG A 226 -4.86 -40.08 8.78
N TYR A 227 -4.67 -38.74 8.99
CA TYR A 227 -4.46 -38.19 10.31
C TYR A 227 -5.72 -38.35 11.17
N ALA A 228 -6.91 -38.02 10.63
CA ALA A 228 -8.19 -38.24 11.32
C ALA A 228 -8.42 -39.70 11.75
N ALA A 229 -7.96 -40.65 10.97
CA ALA A 229 -8.04 -42.05 11.33
C ALA A 229 -7.12 -42.46 12.51
N ARG A 230 -6.09 -41.67 12.81
CA ARG A 230 -5.13 -41.94 13.91
C ARG A 230 -5.36 -41.06 15.15
N ASP A 231 -6.06 -39.93 15.01
CA ASP A 231 -6.36 -39.02 16.09
C ASP A 231 -7.86 -38.76 16.22
N ALA A 232 -8.50 -39.43 17.17
CA ALA A 232 -9.92 -39.29 17.43
C ALA A 232 -10.34 -37.91 17.99
N THR A 233 -9.40 -37.05 18.40
CA THR A 233 -9.66 -35.70 18.89
C THR A 233 -9.78 -34.69 17.75
N TYR A 234 -9.34 -35.04 16.55
CA TYR A 234 -9.42 -34.23 15.38
C TYR A 234 -10.79 -34.36 14.69
N THR A 235 -11.57 -33.25 14.71
CA THR A 235 -12.97 -33.23 14.24
C THR A 235 -13.24 -32.29 13.08
N PHE A 236 -12.24 -31.55 12.62
CA PHE A 236 -12.37 -30.47 11.59
C PHE A 236 -11.99 -30.93 10.18
N LEU A 237 -12.12 -32.23 9.88
CA LEU A 237 -11.71 -32.75 8.58
C LEU A 237 -12.53 -32.17 7.43
N PRO A 238 -11.92 -31.40 6.50
CA PRO A 238 -12.60 -30.97 5.29
C PRO A 238 -12.96 -32.16 4.39
N SER A 239 -14.12 -32.05 3.75
CA SER A 239 -14.59 -33.08 2.79
C SER A 239 -13.83 -32.99 1.46
N GLU A 240 -13.96 -34.01 0.63
CA GLU A 240 -13.40 -34.00 -0.73
C GLU A 240 -13.98 -32.87 -1.59
N GLU A 241 -15.26 -32.51 -1.38
CA GLU A 241 -15.90 -31.41 -2.07
C GLU A 241 -15.34 -30.07 -1.59
N ASP A 242 -15.03 -29.92 -0.30
CA ASP A 242 -14.37 -28.73 0.24
C ASP A 242 -12.99 -28.51 -0.40
N TRP A 243 -12.20 -29.59 -0.52
CA TRP A 243 -10.89 -29.51 -1.17
C TRP A 243 -10.98 -29.12 -2.65
N LYS A 244 -12.01 -29.55 -3.37
CA LYS A 244 -12.25 -29.09 -4.75
C LYS A 244 -12.51 -27.59 -4.78
N LYS A 245 -13.39 -27.09 -3.90
CA LYS A 245 -13.66 -25.64 -3.80
C LYS A 245 -12.40 -24.86 -3.42
N VAL A 246 -11.62 -25.34 -2.45
CA VAL A 246 -10.33 -24.72 -2.08
C VAL A 246 -9.38 -24.68 -3.26
N SER A 247 -9.29 -25.75 -4.06
CA SER A 247 -8.43 -25.78 -5.25
C SER A 247 -8.80 -24.70 -6.27
N VAL A 248 -10.10 -24.57 -6.59
CA VAL A 248 -10.61 -23.55 -7.53
C VAL A 248 -10.35 -22.16 -6.99
N VAL A 249 -10.63 -21.92 -5.71
CA VAL A 249 -10.41 -20.62 -5.05
C VAL A 249 -8.92 -20.26 -5.02
N CYS A 250 -8.04 -21.21 -4.71
CA CYS A 250 -6.59 -20.96 -4.72
C CYS A 250 -6.10 -20.60 -6.13
N SER A 251 -6.54 -21.34 -7.17
CA SER A 251 -6.18 -21.02 -8.55
C SER A 251 -6.66 -19.63 -8.98
N PHE A 252 -7.87 -19.24 -8.59
CA PHE A 252 -8.40 -17.90 -8.90
C PHE A 252 -7.65 -16.79 -8.17
N PHE A 253 -7.26 -16.98 -6.91
CA PHE A 253 -6.58 -15.95 -6.12
C PHE A 253 -5.06 -15.92 -6.30
N GLU A 254 -4.46 -16.80 -7.07
CA GLU A 254 -3.02 -16.81 -7.31
C GLU A 254 -2.56 -15.48 -7.93
N GLU A 255 -3.23 -15.01 -8.98
CA GLU A 255 -2.96 -13.72 -9.62
C GLU A 255 -3.14 -12.54 -8.65
N PHE A 256 -4.19 -12.56 -7.82
CA PHE A 256 -4.39 -11.52 -6.80
C PHE A 256 -3.25 -11.50 -5.77
N ASN A 257 -2.68 -12.66 -5.44
CA ASN A 257 -1.55 -12.76 -4.53
C ASN A 257 -0.28 -12.15 -5.16
N GLU A 258 -0.02 -12.41 -6.43
CA GLU A 258 1.09 -11.80 -7.17
C GLU A 258 0.94 -10.28 -7.24
N ILE A 259 -0.25 -9.80 -7.60
CA ILE A 259 -0.57 -8.36 -7.63
C ILE A 259 -0.36 -7.72 -6.25
N THR A 260 -0.80 -8.40 -5.18
CA THR A 260 -0.60 -7.89 -3.82
C THR A 260 0.88 -7.78 -3.46
N HIS A 261 1.69 -8.76 -3.80
CA HIS A 261 3.15 -8.70 -3.58
C HIS A 261 3.80 -7.57 -4.37
N LEU A 262 3.38 -7.34 -5.60
CA LEU A 262 3.87 -6.23 -6.42
C LEU A 262 3.54 -4.87 -5.81
N ILE A 263 2.30 -4.67 -5.35
CA ILE A 263 1.84 -3.40 -4.76
C ILE A 263 2.52 -3.13 -3.41
N LEU A 264 2.76 -4.16 -2.61
CA LEU A 264 3.40 -4.05 -1.30
C LEU A 264 4.92 -3.88 -1.38
N GLY A 265 5.51 -3.94 -2.57
CA GLY A 265 6.94 -3.70 -2.78
C GLY A 265 7.39 -2.37 -2.20
N SER A 266 8.49 -2.35 -1.45
CA SER A 266 9.02 -1.15 -0.77
C SER A 266 10.32 -0.63 -1.36
N GLU A 267 10.94 -1.39 -2.25
CA GLU A 267 12.27 -1.09 -2.81
C GLU A 267 12.23 -0.12 -4.00
N TYR A 268 11.04 0.06 -4.60
CA TYR A 268 10.80 0.92 -5.76
C TYR A 268 9.38 1.49 -5.76
N PRO A 269 9.13 2.60 -6.51
CA PRO A 269 7.77 3.11 -6.68
C PRO A 269 6.89 2.07 -7.38
N THR A 270 5.74 1.75 -6.81
CA THR A 270 4.79 0.76 -7.35
C THR A 270 3.52 1.38 -7.92
N SER A 271 3.28 2.65 -7.65
CA SER A 271 2.03 3.33 -8.03
C SER A 271 1.81 3.42 -9.55
N ASN A 272 2.89 3.48 -10.34
CA ASN A 272 2.84 3.50 -11.81
C ASN A 272 2.43 2.15 -12.42
N LEU A 273 2.57 1.06 -11.67
CA LEU A 273 2.19 -0.29 -12.11
C LEU A 273 0.73 -0.60 -11.77
N PHE A 274 0.20 0.07 -10.75
CA PHE A 274 -1.08 -0.31 -10.15
C PHE A 274 -2.28 -0.23 -11.12
N LEU A 275 -2.29 0.70 -12.09
CA LEU A 275 -3.37 0.79 -13.08
C LEU A 275 -3.45 -0.46 -13.97
N THR A 276 -2.31 -1.00 -14.39
CA THR A 276 -2.24 -2.23 -15.17
C THR A 276 -2.78 -3.41 -14.36
N GLU A 277 -2.42 -3.49 -13.09
CA GLU A 277 -2.88 -4.54 -12.19
C GLU A 277 -4.40 -4.43 -11.92
N LEU A 278 -4.93 -3.23 -11.78
CA LEU A 278 -6.38 -3.02 -11.67
C LEU A 278 -7.14 -3.46 -12.91
N TYR A 279 -6.59 -3.19 -14.10
CA TYR A 279 -7.15 -3.69 -15.34
C TYR A 279 -7.16 -5.23 -15.38
N THR A 280 -6.05 -5.87 -14.98
CA THR A 280 -5.94 -7.33 -14.88
C THR A 280 -6.99 -7.90 -13.93
N ILE A 281 -7.17 -7.31 -12.74
CA ILE A 281 -8.22 -7.71 -11.80
C ILE A 281 -9.61 -7.59 -12.43
N LYS A 282 -9.91 -6.46 -13.08
CA LYS A 282 -11.22 -6.25 -13.73
C LYS A 282 -11.48 -7.30 -14.80
N LYS A 283 -10.47 -7.61 -15.61
CA LYS A 283 -10.53 -8.63 -16.65
C LYS A 283 -10.80 -10.01 -16.05
N LEU A 284 -10.04 -10.43 -15.04
CA LEU A 284 -10.24 -11.70 -14.34
C LEU A 284 -11.66 -11.83 -13.79
N LEU A 285 -12.15 -10.77 -13.12
CA LEU A 285 -13.50 -10.75 -12.59
C LEU A 285 -14.56 -10.88 -13.69
N ASN A 286 -14.33 -10.34 -14.90
CA ASN A 286 -15.26 -10.42 -16.01
C ASN A 286 -15.25 -11.79 -16.71
N GLU A 287 -14.07 -12.37 -16.91
CA GLU A 287 -13.88 -13.65 -17.59
C GLU A 287 -14.40 -14.82 -16.76
N ALA A 288 -14.08 -14.87 -15.47
CA ALA A 288 -14.46 -15.97 -14.59
C ALA A 288 -15.97 -16.04 -14.29
N SER A 289 -16.76 -15.01 -14.60
CA SER A 289 -18.22 -15.05 -14.41
C SER A 289 -18.99 -15.87 -15.48
N ALA A 290 -18.31 -16.36 -16.52
CA ALA A 290 -18.97 -16.97 -17.67
C ALA A 290 -19.07 -18.52 -17.60
N ASP A 291 -18.21 -19.21 -16.83
CA ASP A 291 -17.99 -20.64 -17.03
C ASP A 291 -18.06 -21.54 -15.78
N GLU A 292 -18.34 -21.02 -14.55
CA GLU A 292 -18.12 -21.79 -13.33
C GLU A 292 -19.39 -22.00 -12.47
N GLY A 293 -19.35 -23.02 -11.60
CA GLY A 293 -20.46 -23.42 -10.73
C GLY A 293 -20.95 -22.28 -9.81
N SER A 294 -22.15 -22.40 -9.29
CA SER A 294 -22.91 -21.30 -8.62
C SER A 294 -22.13 -20.53 -7.56
N PHE A 295 -21.26 -21.18 -6.74
CA PHE A 295 -20.53 -20.50 -5.65
C PHE A 295 -19.46 -19.53 -6.16
N ILE A 296 -18.79 -19.85 -7.28
CA ILE A 296 -17.78 -18.94 -7.89
C ILE A 296 -18.46 -17.73 -8.47
N VAL A 297 -19.61 -17.88 -9.11
CA VAL A 297 -20.38 -16.75 -9.64
C VAL A 297 -20.81 -15.79 -8.53
N GLU A 298 -21.28 -16.31 -7.39
CA GLU A 298 -21.63 -15.49 -6.23
C GLU A 298 -20.41 -14.77 -5.64
N MET A 299 -19.30 -15.48 -5.47
CA MET A 299 -18.02 -14.92 -5.05
C MET A 299 -17.59 -13.74 -5.93
N ILE A 300 -17.57 -13.95 -7.25
CA ILE A 300 -17.16 -12.92 -8.22
C ILE A 300 -18.10 -11.73 -8.23
N ASN A 301 -19.40 -11.93 -8.10
CA ASN A 301 -20.38 -10.84 -8.06
C ASN A 301 -20.20 -9.95 -6.82
N LYS A 302 -19.91 -10.54 -5.65
CA LYS A 302 -19.56 -9.77 -4.44
C LYS A 302 -18.29 -8.96 -4.68
N MET A 303 -17.26 -9.58 -5.26
CA MET A 303 -16.00 -8.92 -5.58
C MET A 303 -16.17 -7.78 -6.59
N LYS A 304 -16.96 -7.96 -7.67
CA LYS A 304 -17.28 -6.91 -8.64
C LYS A 304 -17.94 -5.71 -8.00
N THR A 305 -18.96 -5.94 -7.17
CA THR A 305 -19.65 -4.87 -6.45
C THR A 305 -18.69 -4.03 -5.59
N LYS A 306 -17.75 -4.69 -4.93
CA LYS A 306 -16.73 -4.03 -4.11
C LYS A 306 -15.69 -3.30 -4.97
N PHE A 307 -15.26 -3.90 -6.07
CA PHE A 307 -14.32 -3.31 -7.02
C PHE A 307 -14.90 -2.00 -7.59
N ASP A 308 -16.12 -2.04 -8.12
CA ASP A 308 -16.74 -0.88 -8.73
C ASP A 308 -16.94 0.27 -7.73
N LYS A 309 -17.28 -0.05 -6.48
CA LYS A 309 -17.41 0.95 -5.41
C LYS A 309 -16.13 1.75 -5.16
N TYR A 310 -14.97 1.09 -5.14
CA TYR A 310 -13.71 1.75 -4.75
C TYR A 310 -12.90 2.27 -5.93
N TRP A 311 -13.13 1.71 -7.12
CA TRP A 311 -12.40 2.13 -8.32
C TRP A 311 -12.66 3.58 -8.70
N CYS A 312 -13.91 4.01 -8.67
CA CYS A 312 -14.30 5.38 -9.04
C CYS A 312 -13.60 6.45 -8.20
N ASP A 313 -13.38 6.19 -6.90
CA ASP A 313 -12.76 7.14 -5.98
C ASP A 313 -11.24 7.29 -6.16
N ASN A 314 -10.56 6.32 -6.76
CA ASN A 314 -9.09 6.24 -6.79
C ASN A 314 -8.47 6.42 -8.18
N ASN A 315 -9.25 6.58 -9.23
CA ASN A 315 -8.74 6.49 -10.59
C ASN A 315 -7.79 7.63 -10.97
N LEU A 316 -8.05 8.87 -10.52
CA LEU A 316 -7.36 10.06 -11.02
C LEU A 316 -5.87 10.09 -10.70
N LEU A 317 -5.49 9.91 -9.43
CA LEU A 317 -4.07 9.94 -9.05
C LEU A 317 -3.31 8.75 -9.63
N ILE A 318 -3.89 7.57 -9.59
CA ILE A 318 -3.31 6.34 -10.15
C ILE A 318 -3.08 6.50 -11.65
N SER A 319 -4.05 7.10 -12.35
CA SER A 319 -3.98 7.35 -13.79
C SER A 319 -2.88 8.36 -14.13
N ILE A 320 -2.79 9.46 -13.38
CA ILE A 320 -1.71 10.46 -13.55
C ILE A 320 -0.34 9.81 -13.39
N VAL A 321 -0.14 9.02 -12.34
CA VAL A 321 1.15 8.37 -12.08
C VAL A 321 1.47 7.35 -13.17
N ALA A 322 0.49 6.61 -13.67
CA ALA A 322 0.67 5.68 -14.78
C ALA A 322 1.06 6.39 -16.09
N VAL A 323 0.46 7.55 -16.37
CA VAL A 323 0.80 8.38 -17.57
C VAL A 323 2.22 8.96 -17.46
N LEU A 324 2.65 9.34 -16.26
CA LEU A 324 4.00 9.87 -16.03
C LEU A 324 5.11 8.81 -16.19
N ASP A 325 4.76 7.53 -16.21
CA ASP A 325 5.69 6.49 -16.62
C ASP A 325 5.93 6.60 -18.15
N PRO A 326 7.18 6.86 -18.59
CA PRO A 326 7.48 7.07 -20.01
C PRO A 326 7.19 5.86 -20.89
N ARG A 327 7.05 4.67 -20.32
CA ARG A 327 6.68 3.44 -21.03
C ARG A 327 5.20 3.42 -21.40
N ASN A 328 4.35 3.99 -20.56
CA ASN A 328 2.89 3.92 -20.65
C ASN A 328 2.29 5.14 -21.38
N LYS A 329 2.58 6.36 -20.90
CA LYS A 329 2.01 7.62 -21.41
C LYS A 329 0.48 7.57 -21.41
N MET A 330 -0.18 8.46 -22.15
CA MET A 330 -1.64 8.45 -22.31
C MET A 330 -2.17 7.17 -22.98
N LYS A 331 -1.36 6.44 -23.74
CA LYS A 331 -1.80 5.24 -24.45
C LYS A 331 -2.36 4.17 -23.51
N LEU A 332 -1.80 4.03 -22.31
CA LEU A 332 -2.31 3.06 -21.34
C LEU A 332 -3.74 3.43 -20.91
N ILE A 333 -4.00 4.71 -20.64
CA ILE A 333 -5.33 5.19 -20.24
C ILE A 333 -6.35 4.99 -21.38
N GLU A 334 -5.98 5.40 -22.60
CA GLU A 334 -6.80 5.27 -23.79
C GLU A 334 -7.15 3.80 -24.11
N TRP A 335 -6.29 2.86 -23.71
CA TRP A 335 -6.51 1.43 -23.90
C TRP A 335 -7.31 0.80 -22.74
N CYS A 336 -6.99 1.10 -21.48
CA CYS A 336 -7.61 0.45 -20.32
C CYS A 336 -9.04 0.96 -20.05
N PHE A 337 -9.31 2.26 -20.21
CA PHE A 337 -10.55 2.86 -19.74
C PHE A 337 -11.79 2.36 -20.48
N PRO A 338 -11.79 2.16 -21.81
CA PRO A 338 -12.94 1.58 -22.51
C PRO A 338 -13.30 0.15 -22.05
N GLU A 339 -12.34 -0.58 -21.49
CA GLU A 339 -12.56 -1.93 -20.94
C GLU A 339 -13.06 -1.91 -19.48
N ILE A 340 -12.79 -0.83 -18.76
CA ILE A 340 -13.13 -0.68 -17.34
C ILE A 340 -14.47 0.04 -17.17
N TYR A 341 -14.73 1.06 -17.98
CA TYR A 341 -15.87 1.97 -17.88
C TYR A 341 -16.82 1.84 -19.07
N SER A 342 -18.02 2.42 -18.94
CA SER A 342 -18.87 2.65 -20.10
C SER A 342 -18.18 3.60 -21.09
N VAL A 343 -18.58 3.55 -22.37
CA VAL A 343 -17.97 4.40 -23.44
C VAL A 343 -18.03 5.90 -23.07
N GLY A 344 -19.14 6.35 -22.51
CA GLY A 344 -19.32 7.75 -22.09
C GLY A 344 -18.39 8.12 -20.93
N ASP A 345 -18.39 7.32 -19.88
CA ASP A 345 -17.56 7.53 -18.69
C ASP A 345 -16.05 7.45 -19.02
N ALA A 346 -15.66 6.54 -19.91
CA ALA A 346 -14.29 6.41 -20.36
C ALA A 346 -13.76 7.69 -21.00
N ILE A 347 -14.54 8.30 -21.90
CA ILE A 347 -14.17 9.57 -22.55
C ILE A 347 -14.02 10.68 -21.52
N GLU A 348 -14.98 10.80 -20.59
CA GLU A 348 -14.93 11.81 -19.53
C GLU A 348 -13.70 11.64 -18.63
N HIS A 349 -13.42 10.41 -18.21
CA HIS A 349 -12.25 10.12 -17.36
C HIS A 349 -10.93 10.38 -18.10
N ILE A 350 -10.81 10.04 -19.38
CA ILE A 350 -9.62 10.33 -20.19
C ILE A 350 -9.39 11.86 -20.27
N SER A 351 -10.46 12.63 -20.54
CA SER A 351 -10.41 14.10 -20.59
C SER A 351 -9.97 14.67 -19.23
N MET A 352 -10.56 14.19 -18.13
CA MET A 352 -10.23 14.60 -16.76
C MET A 352 -8.75 14.36 -16.43
N VAL A 353 -8.19 13.20 -16.81
CA VAL A 353 -6.76 12.91 -16.59
C VAL A 353 -5.88 13.87 -17.39
N CYS A 354 -6.22 14.11 -18.67
CA CYS A 354 -5.48 15.03 -19.53
C CYS A 354 -5.48 16.47 -18.98
N GLU A 355 -6.66 16.98 -18.62
CA GLU A 355 -6.82 18.31 -18.01
C GLU A 355 -6.04 18.46 -16.71
N THR A 356 -6.11 17.44 -15.86
CA THR A 356 -5.37 17.42 -14.58
C THR A 356 -3.87 17.47 -14.79
N LEU A 357 -3.34 16.73 -15.76
CA LEU A 357 -1.92 16.77 -16.10
C LEU A 357 -1.48 18.15 -16.59
N HIS A 358 -2.30 18.83 -17.41
CA HIS A 358 -2.02 20.20 -17.85
C HIS A 358 -2.03 21.20 -16.69
N ILE A 359 -2.97 21.08 -15.76
CA ILE A 359 -3.03 21.94 -14.56
C ILE A 359 -1.77 21.74 -13.71
N LEU A 360 -1.39 20.51 -13.43
CA LEU A 360 -0.18 20.19 -12.67
C LEU A 360 1.08 20.69 -13.39
N TYR A 361 1.19 20.50 -14.69
CA TYR A 361 2.32 20.98 -15.48
C TYR A 361 2.45 22.52 -15.39
N ASN A 362 1.36 23.25 -15.58
CA ASN A 362 1.36 24.70 -15.49
C ASN A 362 1.76 25.21 -14.09
N GLU A 363 1.31 24.55 -13.02
CA GLU A 363 1.73 24.85 -11.65
C GLU A 363 3.25 24.76 -11.47
N TYR A 364 3.86 23.66 -12.00
CA TYR A 364 5.31 23.51 -11.94
C TYR A 364 6.07 24.55 -12.80
N VAL A 365 5.53 24.90 -13.97
CA VAL A 365 6.09 25.95 -14.83
C VAL A 365 6.10 27.30 -14.12
N GLU A 366 5.00 27.70 -13.50
CA GLU A 366 4.91 28.96 -12.77
C GLU A 366 5.82 28.99 -11.54
N ALA A 367 5.87 27.89 -10.78
CA ALA A 367 6.78 27.76 -9.65
C ALA A 367 8.26 27.86 -10.08
N HIS A 368 8.60 27.35 -11.25
CA HIS A 368 9.96 27.45 -11.80
C HIS A 368 10.28 28.88 -12.24
N LYS A 369 9.37 29.61 -12.92
CA LYS A 369 9.55 30.99 -13.31
C LYS A 369 9.82 31.86 -12.09
N THR A 370 9.02 31.76 -11.05
CA THR A 370 9.18 32.57 -9.83
C THR A 370 10.51 32.29 -9.12
N SER A 371 11.04 31.08 -9.20
CA SER A 371 12.35 30.71 -8.63
C SER A 371 13.52 31.31 -9.43
N VAL A 372 13.40 31.39 -10.75
CA VAL A 372 14.41 32.00 -11.64
C VAL A 372 14.43 33.49 -11.47
N ASP A 373 13.27 34.16 -11.42
CA ASP A 373 13.17 35.60 -11.22
C ASP A 373 13.72 36.01 -9.85
N SER A 374 13.45 35.24 -8.80
CA SER A 374 14.00 35.48 -7.46
C SER A 374 15.52 35.33 -7.41
N SER A 375 16.10 34.44 -8.20
CA SER A 375 17.58 34.28 -8.28
C SER A 375 18.24 35.38 -9.11
N ASN A 376 17.54 35.95 -10.11
CA ASN A 376 18.05 37.06 -10.89
C ASN A 376 18.04 38.38 -10.10
N VAL A 377 17.04 38.66 -9.28
CA VAL A 377 16.98 39.85 -8.40
C VAL A 377 18.10 39.81 -7.35
N GLN A 378 18.46 38.62 -6.81
CA GLN A 378 19.61 38.52 -5.89
C GLN A 378 20.97 38.66 -6.60
N SER A 379 21.07 38.34 -7.88
CA SER A 379 22.31 38.48 -8.65
C SER A 379 22.57 39.90 -9.12
N GLU A 380 21.58 40.76 -9.24
CA GLU A 380 21.76 42.21 -9.57
C GLU A 380 22.26 43.02 -8.38
N THR A 381 21.97 42.61 -7.14
CA THR A 381 22.44 43.29 -5.92
C THR A 381 23.88 42.86 -5.52
N GLN A 382 24.48 41.88 -6.16
CA GLN A 382 25.84 41.38 -5.88
C GLN A 382 26.84 41.52 -7.06
N ARG A 383 26.50 42.23 -8.12
CA ARG A 383 27.41 42.46 -9.27
C ARG A 383 28.35 43.66 -9.10
N GLU A 384 28.84 43.91 -7.91
CA GLU A 384 30.07 44.68 -7.72
C GLU A 384 31.10 43.92 -6.90
N SER A 385 31.48 42.73 -7.31
CA SER A 385 32.81 42.13 -7.07
C SER A 385 32.84 40.66 -7.47
N SER A 386 33.86 40.35 -8.28
CA SER A 386 34.45 39.02 -8.57
C SER A 386 33.80 38.20 -9.69
N ILE A 387 34.51 38.17 -10.78
CA ILE A 387 34.53 37.18 -11.86
C ILE A 387 35.00 35.85 -11.31
N GLY A 388 34.12 34.83 -11.32
CA GLY A 388 34.45 33.45 -10.98
C GLY A 388 33.46 32.46 -11.62
N ARG A 389 33.94 31.72 -12.61
CA ARG A 389 33.19 30.65 -13.28
C ARG A 389 32.71 29.61 -12.27
N SER A 390 31.43 29.29 -12.26
CA SER A 390 30.94 28.03 -11.69
C SER A 390 29.77 27.44 -12.46
N ASN A 391 29.92 26.19 -12.72
CA ASN A 391 29.13 25.18 -13.40
C ASN A 391 27.61 25.25 -13.23
N LEU A 392 26.93 25.27 -14.36
CA LEU A 392 25.51 24.97 -14.53
C LEU A 392 25.27 23.47 -14.30
N ASN A 393 24.73 23.12 -13.15
CA ASN A 393 24.34 21.75 -12.82
C ASN A 393 22.84 21.51 -12.99
N GLY A 394 22.51 20.64 -13.94
CA GLY A 394 21.65 19.49 -13.79
C GLY A 394 20.13 19.63 -13.70
N ARG A 395 19.56 20.84 -13.50
CA ARG A 395 18.09 21.01 -13.30
C ARG A 395 17.26 21.15 -14.59
N GLY A 396 17.91 21.38 -15.74
CA GLY A 396 17.22 21.58 -17.03
C GLY A 396 16.93 20.32 -17.83
N ARG A 397 17.63 19.22 -17.60
CA ARG A 397 17.65 18.09 -18.56
C ARG A 397 16.38 17.24 -18.61
N VAL A 398 15.56 17.22 -17.57
CA VAL A 398 14.31 16.44 -17.57
C VAL A 398 13.22 17.19 -18.34
N PHE A 399 13.18 18.52 -18.27
CA PHE A 399 12.23 19.34 -19.01
C PHE A 399 12.57 19.45 -20.51
N ASP A 400 13.85 19.50 -20.85
CA ASP A 400 14.30 19.51 -22.27
C ASP A 400 13.96 18.20 -23.00
N ALA A 401 14.00 17.05 -22.31
CA ALA A 401 13.59 15.77 -22.87
C ALA A 401 12.08 15.71 -23.17
N MET A 402 11.22 16.30 -22.34
CA MET A 402 9.77 16.38 -22.60
C MET A 402 9.45 17.35 -23.75
N TYR A 403 10.18 18.45 -23.87
CA TYR A 403 9.96 19.46 -24.92
C TYR A 403 10.39 18.99 -26.32
N LEU A 404 11.46 18.17 -26.40
CA LEU A 404 11.95 17.59 -27.65
C LEU A 404 11.05 16.46 -28.18
N TYR A 405 10.36 15.72 -27.30
CA TYR A 405 9.44 14.65 -27.71
C TYR A 405 8.09 15.17 -28.26
N GLY A 406 7.65 16.37 -27.85
CA GLY A 406 6.42 17.00 -28.35
C GLY A 406 6.49 17.55 -29.77
N LYS A 407 7.70 17.82 -30.29
CA LYS A 407 7.91 18.36 -31.67
C LYS A 407 8.11 17.30 -32.76
N GLY A 408 8.15 16.01 -32.39
CA GLY A 408 8.42 14.92 -33.35
C GLY A 408 7.21 14.37 -34.10
N LYS A 409 6.00 14.93 -33.95
CA LYS A 409 4.78 14.47 -34.66
C LYS A 409 4.00 15.58 -35.33
N ALA A 410 4.67 16.37 -36.15
CA ALA A 410 4.03 17.20 -37.14
C ALA A 410 4.83 17.12 -38.45
N ARG A 411 4.87 15.95 -39.07
CA ARG A 411 5.16 15.67 -40.50
C ARG A 411 5.05 14.17 -40.74
N ASP A 412 4.11 13.88 -41.54
CA ASP A 412 3.65 12.72 -42.30
C ASP A 412 2.38 12.07 -41.79
#